data_145b68d2c0723cf041a8bb96b8a4d18c
#
_entry.id   145b68d2c0723cf041a8bb96b8a4d18c
#
_cell.length_a   1.000
_cell.length_b   1.000
_cell.length_c   1.000
_cell.angle_alpha   90.00
_cell.angle_beta   90.00
_cell.angle_gamma   90.00
#
_symmetry.space_group_name_H-M   'P 1'
#
loop_
_entity.id
_entity.type
_entity.pdbx_description
1 polymer ?
#
loop_
_entity_poly.entity_id
_entity_poly.type
_entity_poly.pdbx_seq_one_letter_code
_entity_poly.pdbx_strand_id
1 'polypeptide(L)'
;VPAHSHKTELKLSEYLTDDGRIGPVAIDLLSDFVKSSLDVAEDVGVTEIMAFATSAIREAANGEEVIAQVAARTGVHLEVLSGDEEARLTFLAVRRWFGWSSGRVLVLDIGGGSLELAIGADEDPDVAVSVPLGAGRLTRDHIPSDPPTPDEIRALRKLARVEIGQIAGAITRLGQPELVVASSKTFKQ
;
A
#
# COMPACT_ATOMS: atom_id res chain seq x y z
N VAL A 1 -14.78 -6.11 12.71
CA VAL A 1 -14.14 -7.27 12.07
C VAL A 1 -14.86 -7.50 10.75
N PRO A 2 -14.12 -7.67 9.61
CA PRO A 2 -14.75 -7.98 8.33
C PRO A 2 -15.60 -9.25 8.43
N ALA A 3 -16.83 -9.19 7.91
CA ALA A 3 -17.73 -10.34 7.89
C ALA A 3 -17.32 -11.36 6.81
N HIS A 4 -16.72 -10.88 5.71
CA HIS A 4 -16.26 -11.68 4.59
C HIS A 4 -14.94 -11.10 4.04
N SER A 5 -14.14 -11.94 3.39
CA SER A 5 -12.88 -11.51 2.73
C SER A 5 -12.65 -12.33 1.45
N HIS A 6 -12.53 -11.63 0.32
CA HIS A 6 -12.11 -12.18 -0.97
C HIS A 6 -10.75 -11.60 -1.34
N LYS A 7 -9.76 -12.43 -1.67
CA LYS A 7 -8.38 -11.99 -1.92
C LYS A 7 -7.77 -12.73 -3.10
N THR A 8 -7.05 -11.98 -3.94
CA THR A 8 -6.23 -12.51 -5.03
C THR A 8 -4.89 -11.78 -5.05
N GLU A 9 -3.80 -12.52 -5.21
CA GLU A 9 -2.47 -11.93 -5.39
C GLU A 9 -2.28 -11.53 -6.83
N LEU A 10 -2.48 -10.26 -7.15
CA LEU A 10 -2.33 -9.74 -8.51
C LEU A 10 -0.87 -9.41 -8.86
N LYS A 11 -0.07 -9.00 -7.87
CA LYS A 11 1.36 -8.63 -8.02
C LYS A 11 1.61 -7.67 -9.18
N LEU A 12 0.77 -6.64 -9.32
CA LEU A 12 0.78 -5.72 -10.47
C LEU A 12 2.16 -5.11 -10.76
N SER A 13 2.98 -4.92 -9.73
CA SER A 13 4.35 -4.42 -9.88
C SER A 13 5.28 -5.36 -10.68
N GLU A 14 4.98 -6.66 -10.76
CA GLU A 14 5.75 -7.63 -11.57
C GLU A 14 5.41 -7.54 -13.06
N TYR A 15 4.29 -6.90 -13.41
CA TYR A 15 3.82 -6.70 -14.79
C TYR A 15 4.13 -5.31 -15.34
N LEU A 16 4.93 -4.51 -14.63
CA LEU A 16 5.42 -3.25 -15.17
C LEU A 16 6.42 -3.53 -16.29
N THR A 17 6.23 -2.84 -17.40
CA THR A 17 7.18 -2.83 -18.51
C THR A 17 8.36 -1.91 -18.18
N ASP A 18 9.43 -1.96 -18.97
CA ASP A 18 10.65 -1.15 -18.76
C ASP A 18 10.36 0.37 -18.76
N ASP A 19 9.31 0.79 -19.44
CA ASP A 19 8.83 2.19 -19.46
C ASP A 19 7.83 2.51 -18.33
N GLY A 20 7.68 1.63 -17.35
CA GLY A 20 6.84 1.82 -16.17
C GLY A 20 5.33 1.71 -16.42
N ARG A 21 4.91 1.08 -17.52
CA ARG A 21 3.49 0.88 -17.84
C ARG A 21 2.99 -0.47 -17.33
N ILE A 22 1.73 -0.53 -16.97
CA ILE A 22 1.03 -1.79 -16.67
C ILE A 22 0.58 -2.41 -18.00
N GLY A 23 1.04 -3.62 -18.26
CA GLY A 23 0.75 -4.35 -19.49
C GLY A 23 -0.69 -4.89 -19.56
N PRO A 24 -1.17 -5.27 -20.77
CA PRO A 24 -2.55 -5.73 -20.98
C PRO A 24 -2.95 -6.94 -20.12
N VAL A 25 -2.04 -7.88 -19.91
CA VAL A 25 -2.30 -9.07 -19.08
C VAL A 25 -2.65 -8.69 -17.64
N ALA A 26 -1.95 -7.71 -17.06
CA ALA A 26 -2.25 -7.24 -15.71
C ALA A 26 -3.58 -6.48 -15.63
N ILE A 27 -3.95 -5.76 -16.71
CA ILE A 27 -5.26 -5.09 -16.80
C ILE A 27 -6.38 -6.14 -16.86
N ASP A 28 -6.17 -7.24 -17.59
CA ASP A 28 -7.13 -8.36 -17.66
C ASP A 28 -7.29 -9.00 -16.27
N LEU A 29 -6.19 -9.35 -15.61
CA LEU A 29 -6.21 -9.92 -14.27
C LEU A 29 -6.89 -9.00 -13.23
N LEU A 30 -6.62 -7.71 -13.28
CA LEU A 30 -7.26 -6.72 -12.40
C LEU A 30 -8.76 -6.65 -12.69
N SER A 31 -9.16 -6.60 -13.97
CA SER A 31 -10.56 -6.54 -14.35
C SER A 31 -11.33 -7.79 -13.92
N ASP A 32 -10.73 -8.96 -14.04
CA ASP A 32 -11.33 -10.24 -13.61
C ASP A 32 -11.43 -10.33 -12.08
N PHE A 33 -10.45 -9.82 -11.37
CA PHE A 33 -10.52 -9.71 -9.90
C PHE A 33 -11.66 -8.77 -9.46
N VAL A 34 -11.81 -7.62 -10.11
CA VAL A 34 -12.91 -6.68 -9.81
C VAL A 34 -14.26 -7.35 -10.08
N LYS A 35 -14.44 -8.04 -11.20
CA LYS A 35 -15.69 -8.78 -11.51
C LYS A 35 -15.98 -9.84 -10.46
N SER A 36 -15.01 -10.69 -10.14
CA SER A 36 -15.21 -11.73 -9.12
C SER A 36 -15.52 -11.13 -7.74
N SER A 37 -14.98 -9.94 -7.45
CA SER A 37 -15.32 -9.22 -6.20
C SER A 37 -16.74 -8.69 -6.19
N LEU A 38 -17.26 -8.26 -7.37
CA LEU A 38 -18.66 -7.85 -7.51
C LEU A 38 -19.61 -9.04 -7.31
N ASP A 39 -19.29 -10.19 -7.91
CA ASP A 39 -20.09 -11.42 -7.76
C ASP A 39 -20.18 -11.82 -6.27
N VAL A 40 -19.04 -11.81 -5.57
CA VAL A 40 -19.01 -12.07 -4.12
C VAL A 40 -19.80 -11.02 -3.32
N ALA A 41 -19.70 -9.74 -3.68
CA ALA A 41 -20.45 -8.67 -3.03
C ALA A 41 -21.95 -8.84 -3.19
N GLU A 42 -22.42 -9.24 -4.38
CA GLU A 42 -23.83 -9.54 -4.65
C GLU A 42 -24.30 -10.74 -3.81
N ASP A 43 -23.53 -11.84 -3.80
CA ASP A 43 -23.85 -13.07 -3.05
C ASP A 43 -24.02 -12.82 -1.53
N VAL A 44 -23.24 -11.89 -0.96
CA VAL A 44 -23.33 -11.53 0.46
C VAL A 44 -24.23 -10.32 0.75
N GLY A 45 -24.89 -9.77 -0.27
CA GLY A 45 -25.87 -8.70 -0.13
C GLY A 45 -25.27 -7.32 0.18
N VAL A 46 -24.07 -7.03 -0.33
CA VAL A 46 -23.45 -5.70 -0.23
C VAL A 46 -24.21 -4.69 -1.06
N THR A 47 -24.56 -3.54 -0.45
CA THR A 47 -25.34 -2.46 -1.10
C THR A 47 -24.46 -1.28 -1.53
N GLU A 48 -23.26 -1.16 -1.02
CA GLU A 48 -22.33 -0.06 -1.34
C GLU A 48 -20.93 -0.60 -1.51
N ILE A 49 -20.23 -0.17 -2.57
CA ILE A 49 -18.88 -0.58 -2.90
C ILE A 49 -18.00 0.66 -3.04
N MET A 50 -16.90 0.68 -2.30
CA MET A 50 -15.83 1.67 -2.42
C MET A 50 -14.59 0.95 -2.96
N ALA A 51 -14.10 1.36 -4.12
CA ALA A 51 -12.99 0.70 -4.80
C ALA A 51 -11.79 1.64 -4.90
N PHE A 52 -10.67 1.23 -4.32
CA PHE A 52 -9.44 2.01 -4.27
C PHE A 52 -8.30 1.33 -4.98
N ALA A 53 -7.43 2.14 -5.58
CA ALA A 53 -6.15 1.74 -6.13
C ALA A 53 -5.02 2.50 -5.41
N THR A 54 -3.89 1.83 -5.20
CA THR A 54 -2.76 2.35 -4.44
C THR A 54 -1.49 2.42 -5.28
N SER A 55 -0.33 2.35 -4.68
CA SER A 55 0.99 2.63 -5.27
C SER A 55 1.22 2.01 -6.66
N ALA A 56 0.81 0.78 -6.91
CA ALA A 56 1.07 0.11 -8.19
C ALA A 56 0.39 0.80 -9.39
N ILE A 57 -0.83 1.31 -9.21
CA ILE A 57 -1.57 2.03 -10.26
C ILE A 57 -1.21 3.52 -10.23
N ARG A 58 -1.10 4.12 -9.03
CA ARG A 58 -0.73 5.52 -8.85
C ARG A 58 0.58 5.89 -9.56
N GLU A 59 1.56 4.99 -9.54
CA GLU A 59 2.90 5.22 -10.06
C GLU A 59 3.11 4.71 -11.49
N ALA A 60 2.14 3.97 -12.03
CA ALA A 60 2.23 3.50 -13.40
C ALA A 60 2.12 4.66 -14.40
N ALA A 61 2.98 4.66 -15.41
CA ALA A 61 2.98 5.68 -16.47
C ALA A 61 1.65 5.75 -17.24
N ASN A 62 0.84 4.69 -17.18
CA ASN A 62 -0.49 4.59 -17.78
C ASN A 62 -1.61 4.35 -16.76
N GLY A 63 -1.44 4.77 -15.51
CA GLY A 63 -2.40 4.51 -14.43
C GLY A 63 -3.83 4.96 -14.76
N GLU A 64 -4.00 6.16 -15.30
CA GLU A 64 -5.32 6.68 -15.72
C GLU A 64 -5.96 5.81 -16.83
N GLU A 65 -5.16 5.35 -17.79
CA GLU A 65 -5.63 4.45 -18.85
C GLU A 65 -6.07 3.09 -18.28
N VAL A 66 -5.32 2.55 -17.32
CA VAL A 66 -5.68 1.30 -16.60
C VAL A 66 -7.02 1.44 -15.91
N ILE A 67 -7.23 2.54 -15.14
CA ILE A 67 -8.49 2.83 -14.44
C ILE A 67 -9.65 2.92 -15.43
N ALA A 68 -9.46 3.66 -16.53
CA ALA A 68 -10.48 3.81 -17.55
C ALA A 68 -10.86 2.47 -18.19
N GLN A 69 -9.87 1.60 -18.48
CA GLN A 69 -10.12 0.28 -19.04
C GLN A 69 -10.84 -0.64 -18.04
N VAL A 70 -10.46 -0.63 -16.76
CA VAL A 70 -11.15 -1.41 -15.72
C VAL A 70 -12.59 -0.93 -15.58
N ALA A 71 -12.81 0.39 -15.51
CA ALA A 71 -14.16 0.95 -15.42
C ALA A 71 -15.04 0.57 -16.62
N ALA A 72 -14.49 0.62 -17.83
CA ALA A 72 -15.22 0.22 -19.05
C ALA A 72 -15.61 -1.26 -19.07
N ARG A 73 -14.81 -2.13 -18.44
CA ARG A 73 -15.01 -3.60 -18.42
C ARG A 73 -15.88 -4.10 -17.27
N THR A 74 -15.91 -3.35 -16.16
CA THR A 74 -16.51 -3.79 -14.89
C THR A 74 -17.63 -2.89 -14.38
N GLY A 75 -17.72 -1.65 -14.89
CA GLY A 75 -18.60 -0.62 -14.35
C GLY A 75 -18.11 0.00 -13.04
N VAL A 76 -16.99 -0.44 -12.50
CA VAL A 76 -16.42 0.07 -11.24
C VAL A 76 -15.35 1.10 -11.52
N HIS A 77 -15.48 2.28 -10.92
CA HIS A 77 -14.44 3.30 -10.93
C HIS A 77 -13.51 3.11 -9.74
N LEU A 78 -12.22 2.95 -10.03
CA LEU A 78 -11.18 2.86 -8.99
C LEU A 78 -10.72 4.28 -8.64
N GLU A 79 -10.85 4.67 -7.38
CA GLU A 79 -10.29 5.92 -6.86
C GLU A 79 -8.82 5.69 -6.48
N VAL A 80 -7.92 6.55 -6.96
CA VAL A 80 -6.49 6.42 -6.65
C VAL A 80 -6.16 7.19 -5.38
N LEU A 81 -5.78 6.46 -4.35
CA LEU A 81 -5.32 7.08 -3.12
C LEU A 81 -3.91 7.66 -3.29
N SER A 82 -3.71 8.86 -2.79
CA SER A 82 -2.36 9.38 -2.52
C SER A 82 -1.68 8.54 -1.42
N GLY A 83 -0.35 8.61 -1.33
CA GLY A 83 0.36 7.89 -0.27
C GLY A 83 -0.03 8.32 1.14
N ASP A 84 -0.31 9.61 1.32
CA ASP A 84 -0.76 10.15 2.61
C ASP A 84 -2.19 9.70 2.97
N GLU A 85 -3.09 9.60 1.99
CA GLU A 85 -4.43 9.04 2.19
C GLU A 85 -4.36 7.55 2.54
N GLU A 86 -3.50 6.78 1.86
CA GLU A 86 -3.25 5.37 2.17
C GLU A 86 -2.73 5.20 3.60
N ALA A 87 -1.77 6.05 4.03
CA ALA A 87 -1.25 6.07 5.40
C ALA A 87 -2.35 6.42 6.42
N ARG A 88 -3.22 7.42 6.15
CA ARG A 88 -4.33 7.82 7.01
C ARG A 88 -5.37 6.73 7.16
N LEU A 89 -5.77 6.09 6.08
CA LEU A 89 -6.77 5.01 6.11
C LEU A 89 -6.25 3.77 6.86
N THR A 90 -4.98 3.42 6.66
CA THR A 90 -4.34 2.33 7.39
C THR A 90 -4.24 2.66 8.88
N PHE A 91 -3.86 3.89 9.22
CA PHE A 91 -3.84 4.36 10.61
C PHE A 91 -5.22 4.28 11.25
N LEU A 92 -6.26 4.77 10.58
CA LEU A 92 -7.64 4.72 11.07
C LEU A 92 -8.09 3.27 11.34
N ALA A 93 -7.78 2.35 10.44
CA ALA A 93 -8.11 0.93 10.63
C ALA A 93 -7.41 0.33 11.85
N VAL A 94 -6.12 0.61 12.05
CA VAL A 94 -5.34 0.19 13.21
C VAL A 94 -5.88 0.83 14.49
N ARG A 95 -6.18 2.13 14.43
CA ARG A 95 -6.71 2.89 15.57
C ARG A 95 -8.02 2.32 16.07
N ARG A 96 -8.93 1.99 15.16
CA ARG A 96 -10.22 1.36 15.48
C ARG A 96 -10.07 -0.07 15.99
N TRP A 97 -9.03 -0.79 15.57
CA TRP A 97 -8.76 -2.14 16.03
C TRP A 97 -8.28 -2.16 17.49
N PHE A 98 -7.33 -1.30 17.84
CA PHE A 98 -6.74 -1.25 19.19
C PHE A 98 -7.51 -0.36 20.18
N GLY A 99 -8.36 0.53 19.70
CA GLY A 99 -9.14 1.47 20.50
C GLY A 99 -8.35 2.65 21.06
N TRP A 100 -9.06 3.58 21.64
CA TRP A 100 -8.49 4.86 22.11
C TRP A 100 -7.56 4.74 23.33
N SER A 101 -7.72 3.69 24.11
CA SER A 101 -6.87 3.42 25.29
C SER A 101 -5.42 3.08 24.94
N SER A 102 -5.10 2.84 23.67
CA SER A 102 -3.74 2.54 23.23
C SER A 102 -2.80 3.77 23.17
N GLY A 103 -3.29 4.96 23.56
CA GLY A 103 -2.50 6.19 23.55
C GLY A 103 -2.07 6.62 22.15
N ARG A 104 -0.86 7.17 22.00
CA ARG A 104 -0.28 7.51 20.70
C ARG A 104 0.21 6.27 19.99
N VAL A 105 -0.29 6.05 18.78
CA VAL A 105 0.04 4.89 17.94
C VAL A 105 0.94 5.32 16.79
N LEU A 106 2.00 4.58 16.54
CA LEU A 106 2.79 4.64 15.31
C LEU A 106 2.45 3.42 14.45
N VAL A 107 1.99 3.65 13.24
CA VAL A 107 1.72 2.60 12.25
C VAL A 107 2.81 2.60 11.19
N LEU A 108 3.29 1.42 10.84
CA LEU A 108 4.26 1.15 9.77
C LEU A 108 3.64 0.13 8.83
N ASP A 109 3.48 0.46 7.55
CA ASP A 109 2.96 -0.46 6.53
C ASP A 109 3.93 -0.54 5.34
N ILE A 110 4.61 -1.69 5.18
CA ILE A 110 5.51 -1.90 4.03
C ILE A 110 4.75 -2.68 2.96
N GLY A 111 4.23 -1.94 1.99
CA GLY A 111 3.58 -2.49 0.80
C GLY A 111 4.54 -2.99 -0.27
N GLY A 112 4.03 -3.20 -1.47
CA GLY A 112 4.83 -3.57 -2.65
C GLY A 112 5.65 -2.40 -3.20
N GLY A 113 5.06 -1.20 -3.29
CA GLY A 113 5.68 -0.01 -3.89
C GLY A 113 6.17 1.03 -2.89
N SER A 114 5.54 1.12 -1.72
CA SER A 114 5.77 2.17 -0.73
C SER A 114 5.84 1.64 0.69
N LEU A 115 6.32 2.48 1.60
CA LEU A 115 6.21 2.37 3.05
C LEU A 115 5.40 3.55 3.54
N GLU A 116 4.26 3.28 4.14
CA GLU A 116 3.42 4.24 4.81
C GLU A 116 3.77 4.30 6.30
N LEU A 117 3.86 5.54 6.83
CA LEU A 117 4.03 5.80 8.25
C LEU A 117 2.97 6.80 8.71
N ALA A 118 2.30 6.49 9.80
CA ALA A 118 1.37 7.41 10.41
C ALA A 118 1.46 7.36 11.94
N ILE A 119 1.43 8.51 12.60
CA ILE A 119 1.47 8.61 14.05
C ILE A 119 0.44 9.61 14.54
N GLY A 120 -0.27 9.26 15.61
CA GLY A 120 -1.29 10.11 16.23
C GLY A 120 -1.94 9.47 17.44
N ALA A 121 -2.79 10.23 18.10
CA ALA A 121 -3.55 9.79 19.26
C ALA A 121 -5.07 9.72 18.99
N ASP A 122 -5.56 10.42 17.97
CA ASP A 122 -6.97 10.48 17.58
C ASP A 122 -7.30 9.63 16.35
N GLU A 123 -8.44 9.83 15.73
CA GLU A 123 -8.85 9.15 14.49
C GLU A 123 -8.00 9.56 13.30
N ASP A 124 -7.69 10.85 13.22
CA ASP A 124 -6.79 11.39 12.21
C ASP A 124 -5.36 11.47 12.78
N PRO A 125 -4.36 10.95 12.09
CA PRO A 125 -2.98 10.99 12.57
C PRO A 125 -2.42 12.43 12.51
N ASP A 126 -1.59 12.79 13.48
CA ASP A 126 -0.85 14.06 13.50
C ASP A 126 0.13 14.18 12.32
N VAL A 127 0.71 13.05 11.92
CA VAL A 127 1.59 12.91 10.74
C VAL A 127 1.21 11.65 10.00
N ALA A 128 1.05 11.76 8.68
CA ALA A 128 0.90 10.66 7.75
C ALA A 128 1.79 10.92 6.54
N VAL A 129 2.63 9.98 6.17
CA VAL A 129 3.59 10.10 5.07
C VAL A 129 3.76 8.76 4.36
N SER A 130 4.06 8.83 3.06
CA SER A 130 4.46 7.68 2.26
C SER A 130 5.82 7.93 1.64
N VAL A 131 6.66 6.91 1.65
CA VAL A 131 8.00 6.94 1.02
C VAL A 131 8.18 5.74 0.09
N PRO A 132 9.01 5.83 -0.96
CA PRO A 132 9.15 4.79 -1.99
C PRO A 132 10.02 3.61 -1.51
N LEU A 133 9.71 3.05 -0.33
CA LEU A 133 10.43 1.97 0.32
C LEU A 133 9.61 0.67 0.40
N GLY A 134 8.78 0.40 -0.61
CA GLY A 134 8.05 -0.85 -0.70
C GLY A 134 8.96 -2.04 -1.06
N ALA A 135 8.64 -3.22 -0.53
CA ALA A 135 9.46 -4.42 -0.67
C ALA A 135 9.69 -4.82 -2.14
N GLY A 136 8.64 -4.84 -2.96
CA GLY A 136 8.73 -5.20 -4.37
C GLY A 136 9.56 -4.19 -5.18
N ARG A 137 9.36 -2.89 -4.93
CA ARG A 137 10.15 -1.83 -5.55
C ARG A 137 11.63 -1.98 -5.22
N LEU A 138 11.96 -2.12 -3.94
CA LEU A 138 13.35 -2.22 -3.49
C LEU A 138 14.05 -3.46 -4.06
N THR A 139 13.36 -4.58 -4.14
CA THR A 139 13.88 -5.80 -4.76
C THR A 139 14.18 -5.57 -6.24
N ARG A 140 13.21 -5.05 -7.01
CA ARG A 140 13.36 -4.82 -8.45
C ARG A 140 14.48 -3.82 -8.75
N ASP A 141 14.54 -2.70 -8.01
CA ASP A 141 15.38 -1.56 -8.38
C ASP A 141 16.79 -1.63 -7.76
N HIS A 142 16.99 -2.40 -6.66
CA HIS A 142 18.21 -2.37 -5.88
C HIS A 142 18.80 -3.74 -5.51
N ILE A 143 18.13 -4.85 -5.84
CA ILE A 143 18.61 -6.21 -5.55
C ILE A 143 18.51 -7.06 -6.83
N PRO A 144 19.43 -6.88 -7.79
CA PRO A 144 19.45 -7.68 -9.02
C PRO A 144 19.92 -9.13 -8.80
N SER A 145 20.58 -9.43 -7.67
CA SER A 145 21.13 -10.76 -7.38
C SER A 145 20.21 -11.58 -6.47
N ASP A 146 20.12 -12.90 -6.70
CA ASP A 146 19.46 -13.84 -5.79
C ASP A 146 20.40 -15.03 -5.51
N PRO A 147 20.91 -15.18 -4.28
CA PRO A 147 20.73 -14.31 -3.12
C PRO A 147 21.45 -12.95 -3.26
N PRO A 148 20.97 -11.90 -2.54
CA PRO A 148 21.59 -10.58 -2.62
C PRO A 148 23.01 -10.55 -2.07
N THR A 149 23.86 -9.79 -2.74
CA THR A 149 25.25 -9.61 -2.31
C THR A 149 25.36 -8.71 -1.07
N PRO A 150 26.47 -8.82 -0.28
CA PRO A 150 26.70 -7.91 0.85
C PRO A 150 26.75 -6.42 0.45
N ASP A 151 27.17 -6.12 -0.77
CA ASP A 151 27.24 -4.75 -1.28
C ASP A 151 25.86 -4.20 -1.59
N GLU A 152 24.98 -4.97 -2.22
CA GLU A 152 23.59 -4.63 -2.46
C GLU A 152 22.83 -4.38 -1.15
N ILE A 153 23.03 -5.26 -0.16
CA ILE A 153 22.44 -5.09 1.18
C ILE A 153 22.92 -3.78 1.83
N ARG A 154 24.21 -3.45 1.72
CA ARG A 154 24.75 -2.20 2.27
C ARG A 154 24.19 -0.98 1.57
N ALA A 155 24.10 -1.01 0.24
CA ALA A 155 23.51 0.05 -0.57
C ALA A 155 22.04 0.27 -0.21
N LEU A 156 21.25 -0.80 -0.13
CA LEU A 156 19.83 -0.74 0.26
C LEU A 156 19.65 -0.17 1.67
N ARG A 157 20.44 -0.62 2.64
CA ARG A 157 20.39 -0.04 4.01
C ARG A 157 20.72 1.45 4.05
N LYS A 158 21.65 1.90 3.20
CA LYS A 158 22.00 3.32 3.11
C LYS A 158 20.84 4.11 2.52
N LEU A 159 20.24 3.63 1.44
CA LEU A 159 19.05 4.23 0.83
C LEU A 159 17.92 4.35 1.85
N ALA A 160 17.53 3.26 2.48
CA ALA A 160 16.45 3.26 3.47
C ALA A 160 16.70 4.24 4.63
N ARG A 161 17.94 4.34 5.12
CA ARG A 161 18.30 5.31 6.16
C ARG A 161 18.17 6.76 5.70
N VAL A 162 18.49 7.07 4.45
CA VAL A 162 18.35 8.42 3.89
C VAL A 162 16.88 8.79 3.79
N GLU A 163 16.05 7.93 3.19
CA GLU A 163 14.62 8.17 3.01
C GLU A 163 13.89 8.30 4.36
N ILE A 164 14.13 7.37 5.29
CA ILE A 164 13.55 7.43 6.63
C ILE A 164 14.07 8.66 7.38
N GLY A 165 15.34 9.04 7.22
CA GLY A 165 15.93 10.21 7.87
C GLY A 165 15.22 11.52 7.52
N GLN A 166 14.70 11.65 6.30
CA GLN A 166 13.96 12.85 5.87
C GLN A 166 12.66 13.05 6.65
N ILE A 167 11.98 11.97 7.03
CA ILE A 167 10.67 12.00 7.70
C ILE A 167 10.76 11.78 9.21
N ALA A 168 11.85 11.20 9.70
CA ALA A 168 12.04 10.86 11.12
C ALA A 168 11.87 12.07 12.05
N GLY A 169 12.31 13.26 11.62
CA GLY A 169 12.17 14.48 12.39
C GLY A 169 10.73 14.92 12.62
N ALA A 170 9.82 14.65 11.69
CA ALA A 170 8.40 14.95 11.87
C ALA A 170 7.76 14.02 12.92
N ILE A 171 8.12 12.73 12.84
CA ILE A 171 7.60 11.69 13.75
C ILE A 171 8.14 11.87 15.17
N THR A 172 9.45 12.07 15.31
CA THR A 172 10.11 12.15 16.63
C THR A 172 9.72 13.39 17.43
N ARG A 173 9.34 14.49 16.78
CA ARG A 173 8.83 15.70 17.44
C ARG A 173 7.53 15.48 18.21
N LEU A 174 6.75 14.46 17.84
CA LEU A 174 5.51 14.12 18.54
C LEU A 174 5.73 13.30 19.82
N GLY A 175 6.97 12.96 20.13
CA GLY A 175 7.34 12.12 21.26
C GLY A 175 7.28 10.64 20.97
N GLN A 176 7.45 9.82 22.02
CA GLN A 176 7.43 8.37 21.86
C GLN A 176 5.98 7.86 21.71
N PRO A 177 5.71 6.93 20.79
CA PRO A 177 4.43 6.23 20.74
C PRO A 177 4.32 5.24 21.91
N GLU A 178 3.12 5.08 22.44
CA GLU A 178 2.79 4.05 23.42
C GLU A 178 2.60 2.68 22.77
N LEU A 179 2.20 2.68 21.49
CA LEU A 179 2.01 1.46 20.69
C LEU A 179 2.64 1.63 19.31
N VAL A 180 3.39 0.63 18.88
CA VAL A 180 3.90 0.54 17.50
C VAL A 180 3.27 -0.67 16.82
N VAL A 181 2.63 -0.44 15.68
CA VAL A 181 1.96 -1.48 14.90
C VAL A 181 2.60 -1.57 13.53
N ALA A 182 3.05 -2.76 13.18
CA ALA A 182 3.52 -3.08 11.84
C ALA A 182 2.45 -3.89 11.10
N SER A 183 2.07 -3.45 9.91
CA SER A 183 1.07 -4.11 9.08
C SER A 183 1.67 -4.57 7.75
N SER A 184 0.87 -5.24 6.94
CA SER A 184 1.22 -5.86 5.66
C SER A 184 1.80 -7.26 5.72
N LYS A 185 1.91 -7.87 4.53
CA LYS A 185 2.48 -9.22 4.34
C LYS A 185 3.97 -9.25 4.66
N THR A 186 4.69 -8.16 4.39
CA THR A 186 6.14 -8.04 4.61
C THR A 186 6.54 -8.27 6.06
N PHE A 187 5.74 -7.83 7.02
CA PHE A 187 6.00 -8.04 8.45
C PHE A 187 5.54 -9.41 8.99
N LYS A 188 4.81 -10.19 8.20
CA LYS A 188 4.26 -11.49 8.60
C LYS A 188 5.07 -12.68 8.12
N GLN A 189 6.13 -12.43 7.33
CA GLN A 189 7.01 -13.48 6.75
C GLN A 189 8.15 -13.86 7.68
#